data_a9fbbf9270f6ff34d82c1912c4b9b95e
#
_entry.id   a9fbbf9270f6ff34d82c1912c4b9b95e
#
_cell.length_a   1.000
_cell.length_b   1.000
_cell.length_c   1.000
_cell.angle_alpha   90.00
_cell.angle_beta   90.00
_cell.angle_gamma   90.00
#
_symmetry.space_group_name_H-M   'P 1'
#
loop_
_entity.id
_entity.type
_entity.pdbx_description
1 polymer ?
#
loop_
_entity_poly.entity_id
_entity_poly.type
_entity_poly.pdbx_seq_one_letter_code
_entity_poly.pdbx_strand_id
1 'polypeptide(L)'
;MITSEDIIGTWILVARGSDDPADAVLTHERYGDAQRGLLIISADGWMNAALCHGDRPALTGNPAWHTDAPDADRLAAFDTYISYGGRWSLENDTFTTQVEFALNPGWVGGEQVRGVELTPDGGMRLLLSRAWPDGRVVNGWVSWRRAD
;
A
#
# COMPACT_ATOMS: atom_id res chain seq x y z
N MET A 1 -16.27 -6.88 -17.11
CA MET A 1 -14.99 -7.52 -16.74
C MET A 1 -13.88 -6.48 -16.84
N ILE A 2 -13.08 -6.37 -15.82
CA ILE A 2 -11.98 -5.42 -15.77
C ILE A 2 -10.82 -5.92 -16.65
N THR A 3 -10.25 -5.03 -17.44
CA THR A 3 -9.14 -5.35 -18.34
C THR A 3 -7.85 -4.70 -17.82
N SER A 4 -6.72 -5.13 -18.36
CA SER A 4 -5.42 -4.52 -18.03
C SER A 4 -5.39 -3.02 -18.34
N GLU A 5 -6.03 -2.60 -19.43
CA GLU A 5 -6.09 -1.18 -19.80
C GLU A 5 -6.81 -0.32 -18.76
N ASP A 6 -7.76 -0.90 -18.05
CA ASP A 6 -8.51 -0.19 -17.01
C ASP A 6 -7.63 0.15 -15.80
N ILE A 7 -6.58 -0.62 -15.55
CA ILE A 7 -5.75 -0.49 -14.35
C ILE A 7 -4.34 0.06 -14.62
N ILE A 8 -3.83 -0.06 -15.83
CA ILE A 8 -2.51 0.46 -16.18
C ILE A 8 -2.48 1.99 -16.00
N GLY A 9 -1.42 2.49 -15.38
CA GLY A 9 -1.20 3.91 -15.18
C GLY A 9 -0.68 4.25 -13.80
N THR A 10 -0.77 5.51 -13.47
CA THR A 10 -0.34 6.07 -12.19
C THR A 10 -1.56 6.46 -11.36
N TRP A 11 -1.56 6.03 -10.12
CA TRP A 11 -2.67 6.19 -9.19
C TRP A 11 -2.20 6.87 -7.91
N ILE A 12 -3.02 7.74 -7.37
CA ILE A 12 -2.79 8.45 -6.12
C ILE A 12 -3.75 7.93 -5.06
N LEU A 13 -3.25 7.69 -3.87
CA LEU A 13 -4.06 7.23 -2.75
C LEU A 13 -5.11 8.26 -2.37
N VAL A 14 -6.35 7.81 -2.25
CA VAL A 14 -7.48 8.62 -1.75
C VAL A 14 -7.75 8.31 -0.28
N ALA A 15 -7.93 7.03 0.03
CA ALA A 15 -8.27 6.57 1.37
C ALA A 15 -8.00 5.08 1.50
N ARG A 16 -7.89 4.62 2.73
CA ARG A 16 -7.88 3.20 3.05
C ARG A 16 -8.77 2.94 4.26
N GLY A 17 -9.26 1.73 4.37
CA GLY A 17 -10.10 1.33 5.48
C GLY A 17 -10.02 -0.17 5.74
N SER A 18 -10.59 -0.54 6.88
CA SER A 18 -10.61 -1.92 7.35
C SER A 18 -11.88 -2.13 8.16
N ASP A 19 -12.38 -3.37 8.19
CA ASP A 19 -13.48 -3.76 9.07
C ASP A 19 -13.02 -4.10 10.50
N ASP A 20 -11.71 -4.01 10.76
CA ASP A 20 -11.16 -4.19 12.10
C ASP A 20 -10.98 -2.83 12.79
N PRO A 21 -11.78 -2.50 13.83
CA PRO A 21 -11.63 -1.24 14.55
C PRO A 21 -10.24 -1.04 15.17
N ALA A 22 -9.60 -2.12 15.59
CA ALA A 22 -8.24 -2.05 16.15
C ALA A 22 -7.20 -1.67 15.09
N ASP A 23 -7.34 -2.20 13.87
CA ASP A 23 -6.47 -1.85 12.74
C ASP A 23 -6.62 -0.36 12.39
N ALA A 24 -7.85 0.14 12.36
CA ALA A 24 -8.11 1.56 12.12
C ALA A 24 -7.46 2.45 13.18
N VAL A 25 -7.58 2.09 14.46
CA VAL A 25 -6.98 2.83 15.58
C VAL A 25 -5.45 2.88 15.46
N LEU A 26 -4.82 1.74 15.21
CA LEU A 26 -3.36 1.67 15.06
C LEU A 26 -2.85 2.52 13.89
N THR A 27 -3.66 2.65 12.85
CA THR A 27 -3.33 3.47 11.69
C THR A 27 -3.40 4.96 12.03
N HIS A 28 -4.35 5.37 12.88
CA HIS A 28 -4.59 6.78 13.23
C HIS A 28 -3.69 7.31 14.34
N GLU A 29 -3.30 6.47 15.31
CA GLU A 29 -2.68 6.93 16.55
C GLU A 29 -1.30 7.57 16.37
N ARG A 30 -0.55 7.21 15.34
CA ARG A 30 0.84 7.61 15.24
C ARG A 30 1.06 8.96 14.56
N TYR A 31 0.32 9.25 13.47
CA TYR A 31 0.50 10.46 12.67
C TYR A 31 -0.81 11.04 12.15
N GLY A 32 -1.92 10.78 12.81
CA GLY A 32 -3.23 11.27 12.40
C GLY A 32 -3.81 10.53 11.19
N ASP A 33 -4.83 11.12 10.59
CA ASP A 33 -5.60 10.50 9.51
C ASP A 33 -5.00 10.71 8.13
N ALA A 34 -4.08 11.66 7.99
CA ALA A 34 -3.50 11.98 6.70
C ALA A 34 -2.65 10.81 6.20
N GLN A 35 -2.94 10.36 4.99
CA GLN A 35 -2.19 9.30 4.33
C GLN A 35 -1.86 9.72 2.91
N ARG A 36 -0.73 9.25 2.42
CA ARG A 36 -0.26 9.49 1.06
C ARG A 36 0.15 8.18 0.43
N GLY A 37 0.01 8.08 -0.87
CA GLY A 37 0.43 6.89 -1.56
C GLY A 37 0.45 7.08 -3.06
N LEU A 38 1.28 6.26 -3.68
CA LEU A 38 1.47 6.21 -5.11
C LEU A 38 1.46 4.73 -5.53
N LEU A 39 0.71 4.42 -6.57
CA LEU A 39 0.72 3.11 -7.21
C LEU A 39 0.96 3.31 -8.70
N ILE A 40 1.99 2.66 -9.21
CA ILE A 40 2.30 2.66 -10.64
C ILE A 40 2.14 1.24 -11.15
N ILE A 41 1.30 1.09 -12.17
CA ILE A 41 1.08 -0.18 -12.87
C ILE A 41 1.50 0.05 -14.31
N SER A 42 2.59 -0.55 -14.73
CA SER A 42 3.12 -0.33 -16.07
C SER A 42 2.64 -1.40 -17.05
N ALA A 43 2.53 -1.01 -18.30
CA ALA A 43 2.04 -1.89 -19.37
C ALA A 43 2.95 -3.08 -19.63
N ASP A 44 4.21 -2.99 -19.26
CA ASP A 44 5.20 -4.06 -19.47
C ASP A 44 5.22 -5.10 -18.34
N GLY A 45 4.27 -5.04 -17.42
CA GLY A 45 4.08 -6.08 -16.41
C GLY A 45 4.72 -5.82 -15.05
N TRP A 46 5.18 -4.61 -14.79
CA TRP A 46 5.73 -4.23 -13.49
C TRP A 46 4.79 -3.30 -12.74
N MET A 47 4.85 -3.37 -11.41
CA MET A 47 4.14 -2.44 -10.56
C MET A 47 5.01 -2.07 -9.36
N ASN A 48 4.73 -0.91 -8.78
CA ASN A 48 5.28 -0.50 -7.49
C ASN A 48 4.24 0.31 -6.73
N ALA A 49 4.11 0.02 -5.45
CA ALA A 49 3.22 0.73 -4.53
C ALA A 49 4.01 1.27 -3.35
N ALA A 50 3.70 2.49 -2.96
CA ALA A 50 4.22 3.11 -1.75
C ALA A 50 3.07 3.80 -1.03
N LEU A 51 2.90 3.50 0.26
CA LEU A 51 1.91 4.12 1.12
C LEU A 51 2.59 4.56 2.41
N CYS A 52 2.24 5.75 2.89
CA CYS A 52 2.81 6.25 4.14
C CYS A 52 1.85 7.20 4.84
N HIS A 53 2.15 7.49 6.10
CA HIS A 53 1.47 8.56 6.81
C HIS A 53 1.88 9.93 6.22
N GLY A 54 0.91 10.83 6.07
CA GLY A 54 1.15 12.15 5.48
C GLY A 54 1.99 13.08 6.35
N ASP A 55 1.94 12.89 7.66
CA ASP A 55 2.55 13.76 8.65
C ASP A 55 3.85 13.20 9.22
N ARG A 56 4.58 12.41 8.45
CA ARG A 56 5.86 11.85 8.89
C ARG A 56 6.88 12.97 9.12
N PRO A 57 7.41 13.10 10.35
CA PRO A 57 8.43 14.13 10.62
C PRO A 57 9.76 13.76 9.99
N ALA A 58 10.59 14.75 9.72
CA ALA A 58 11.97 14.51 9.37
C ALA A 58 12.69 13.82 10.54
N LEU A 59 13.69 13.02 10.21
CA LEU A 59 14.54 12.41 11.23
C LEU A 59 15.25 13.49 12.02
N THR A 60 15.43 13.30 13.33
CA THR A 60 16.08 14.27 14.21
C THR A 60 17.46 14.65 13.65
N GLY A 61 17.71 15.95 13.56
CA GLY A 61 18.93 16.49 12.98
C GLY A 61 18.96 16.48 11.47
N ASN A 62 17.93 15.92 10.81
CA ASN A 62 17.80 15.82 9.36
C ASN A 62 19.12 15.41 8.67
N PRO A 63 19.72 14.26 9.06
CA PRO A 63 21.00 13.83 8.51
C PRO A 63 20.88 13.45 7.05
N ALA A 64 21.97 13.57 6.30
CA ALA A 64 22.02 13.15 4.91
C ALA A 64 21.80 11.64 4.76
N TRP A 65 22.25 10.85 5.72
CA TRP A 65 22.02 9.40 5.78
C TRP A 65 21.12 9.07 6.97
N HIS A 66 20.09 8.28 6.70
CA HIS A 66 19.15 7.85 7.73
C HIS A 66 19.84 7.08 8.88
N THR A 67 20.94 6.39 8.60
CA THR A 67 21.67 5.61 9.61
C THR A 67 22.34 6.49 10.66
N ASP A 68 22.48 7.80 10.43
CA ASP A 68 23.01 8.75 11.40
C ASP A 68 21.93 9.30 12.34
N ALA A 69 20.67 8.94 12.10
CA ALA A 69 19.57 9.32 12.98
C ALA A 69 19.45 8.37 14.17
N PRO A 70 18.81 8.83 15.27
CA PRO A 70 18.51 7.96 16.41
C PRO A 70 17.71 6.72 16.00
N ASP A 71 17.95 5.60 16.67
CA ASP A 71 17.27 4.33 16.40
C ASP A 71 15.74 4.44 16.48
N ALA A 72 15.23 5.19 17.47
CA ALA A 72 13.78 5.36 17.65
C ALA A 72 13.14 6.08 16.44
N ASP A 73 13.84 7.06 15.87
CA ASP A 73 13.36 7.76 14.68
C ASP A 73 13.34 6.85 13.45
N ARG A 74 14.38 6.05 13.29
CA ARG A 74 14.46 5.09 12.17
C ARG A 74 13.38 4.03 12.26
N LEU A 75 13.12 3.54 13.47
CA LEU A 75 12.04 2.58 13.69
C LEU A 75 10.67 3.19 13.35
N ALA A 76 10.41 4.41 13.81
CA ALA A 76 9.17 5.11 13.51
C ALA A 76 9.01 5.36 12.00
N ALA A 77 10.09 5.71 11.33
CA ALA A 77 10.07 5.89 9.87
C ALA A 77 9.76 4.58 9.14
N PHE A 78 10.35 3.48 9.57
CA PHE A 78 10.06 2.15 9.02
C PHE A 78 8.59 1.75 9.23
N ASP A 79 8.07 1.95 10.43
CA ASP A 79 6.72 1.51 10.80
C ASP A 79 5.60 2.34 10.13
N THR A 80 5.92 3.47 9.54
CA THR A 80 4.96 4.41 8.95
C THR A 80 5.06 4.52 7.44
N TYR A 81 5.73 3.56 6.82
CA TYR A 81 5.89 3.47 5.37
C TYR A 81 5.74 2.02 4.95
N ILE A 82 5.04 1.79 3.85
CA ILE A 82 4.90 0.47 3.21
C ILE A 82 5.26 0.63 1.74
N SER A 83 6.10 -0.26 1.24
CA SER A 83 6.46 -0.26 -0.17
C SER A 83 6.68 -1.70 -0.62
N TYR A 84 6.18 -2.03 -1.78
CA TYR A 84 6.49 -3.28 -2.46
C TYR A 84 6.31 -3.14 -3.96
N GLY A 85 6.98 -3.99 -4.69
CA GLY A 85 6.87 -4.02 -6.14
C GLY A 85 7.31 -5.35 -6.72
N GLY A 86 6.98 -5.54 -7.96
CA GLY A 86 7.29 -6.75 -8.70
C GLY A 86 6.44 -6.88 -9.96
N ARG A 87 6.32 -8.11 -10.45
CA ARG A 87 5.51 -8.39 -11.63
C ARG A 87 4.05 -8.55 -11.25
N TRP A 88 3.17 -7.98 -12.05
CA TRP A 88 1.73 -8.06 -11.82
C TRP A 88 1.03 -8.90 -12.89
N SER A 89 -0.11 -9.43 -12.49
CA SER A 89 -1.07 -10.06 -13.38
C SER A 89 -2.48 -9.68 -12.96
N LEU A 90 -3.41 -9.74 -13.90
CA LEU A 90 -4.84 -9.52 -13.67
C LEU A 90 -5.61 -10.69 -14.24
N GLU A 91 -6.38 -11.35 -13.38
CA GLU A 91 -7.22 -12.47 -13.78
C GLU A 91 -8.50 -12.49 -12.96
N ASN A 92 -9.66 -12.51 -13.61
CA ASN A 92 -10.97 -12.55 -12.94
C ASN A 92 -11.14 -11.45 -11.89
N ASP A 93 -10.82 -10.20 -12.26
CA ASP A 93 -10.88 -9.04 -11.40
C ASP A 93 -10.01 -9.17 -10.13
N THR A 94 -8.97 -9.99 -10.20
CA THR A 94 -7.97 -10.15 -9.16
C THR A 94 -6.61 -9.69 -9.67
N PHE A 95 -6.05 -8.71 -8.98
CA PHE A 95 -4.73 -8.15 -9.24
C PHE A 95 -3.73 -8.81 -8.31
N THR A 96 -2.74 -9.49 -8.86
CA THR A 96 -1.71 -10.19 -8.10
C THR A 96 -0.34 -9.63 -8.42
N THR A 97 0.43 -9.33 -7.38
CA THR A 97 1.83 -8.94 -7.50
C THR A 97 2.72 -10.05 -6.98
N GLN A 98 3.64 -10.53 -7.81
CA GLN A 98 4.76 -11.37 -7.40
C GLN A 98 5.83 -10.44 -6.83
N VAL A 99 6.02 -10.44 -5.52
CA VAL A 99 6.85 -9.44 -4.84
C VAL A 99 8.33 -9.75 -5.02
N GLU A 100 9.07 -8.80 -5.59
CA GLU A 100 10.51 -8.89 -5.76
C GLU A 100 11.27 -7.88 -4.90
N PHE A 101 10.60 -6.79 -4.52
CA PHE A 101 11.14 -5.74 -3.66
C PHE A 101 10.09 -5.34 -2.64
N ALA A 102 10.46 -5.18 -1.39
CA ALA A 102 9.54 -4.73 -0.35
C ALA A 102 10.30 -4.14 0.83
N LEU A 103 9.67 -3.17 1.50
CA LEU A 103 10.16 -2.66 2.78
C LEU A 103 10.21 -3.80 3.81
N ASN A 104 9.15 -4.60 3.89
CA ASN A 104 9.15 -5.81 4.70
C ASN A 104 9.82 -6.95 3.91
N PRO A 105 11.04 -7.35 4.29
CA PRO A 105 11.78 -8.36 3.52
C PRO A 105 11.11 -9.73 3.50
N GLY A 106 10.22 -10.01 4.43
CA GLY A 106 9.46 -11.25 4.46
C GLY A 106 8.42 -11.39 3.35
N TRP A 107 8.10 -10.30 2.65
CA TRP A 107 7.16 -10.34 1.51
C TRP A 107 7.82 -10.75 0.20
N VAL A 108 9.12 -10.64 0.11
CA VAL A 108 9.87 -10.99 -1.12
C VAL A 108 9.75 -12.48 -1.39
N GLY A 109 9.40 -12.83 -2.62
CA GLY A 109 9.16 -14.20 -3.03
C GLY A 109 7.71 -14.68 -2.83
N GLY A 110 6.88 -13.88 -2.18
CA GLY A 110 5.46 -14.14 -2.00
C GLY A 110 4.58 -13.33 -2.94
N GLU A 111 3.28 -13.42 -2.71
CA GLU A 111 2.27 -12.73 -3.50
C GLU A 111 1.48 -11.73 -2.66
N GLN A 112 1.14 -10.60 -3.27
CA GLN A 112 0.11 -9.70 -2.76
C GLN A 112 -1.10 -9.76 -3.69
N VAL A 113 -2.22 -10.25 -3.18
CA VAL A 113 -3.43 -10.50 -3.94
C VAL A 113 -4.51 -9.49 -3.57
N ARG A 114 -5.11 -8.85 -4.56
CA ARG A 114 -6.12 -7.81 -4.35
C ARG A 114 -7.28 -8.02 -5.32
N GLY A 115 -8.49 -8.01 -4.79
CA GLY A 115 -9.66 -7.84 -5.63
C GLY A 115 -9.69 -6.42 -6.21
N VAL A 116 -10.22 -6.26 -7.40
CA VAL A 116 -10.28 -4.96 -8.08
C VAL A 116 -11.73 -4.56 -8.30
N GLU A 117 -12.07 -3.34 -7.91
CA GLU A 117 -13.32 -2.68 -8.26
C GLU A 117 -13.00 -1.34 -8.92
N LEU A 118 -13.72 -1.04 -9.99
CA LEU A 118 -13.70 0.30 -10.60
C LEU A 118 -14.89 1.09 -10.10
N THR A 119 -14.68 2.36 -9.78
CA THR A 119 -15.75 3.23 -9.31
C THR A 119 -16.30 4.09 -10.46
N PRO A 120 -17.58 4.56 -10.37
CA PRO A 120 -18.19 5.32 -11.46
C PRO A 120 -17.46 6.62 -11.82
N ASP A 121 -16.69 7.18 -10.89
CA ASP A 121 -15.90 8.40 -11.10
C ASP A 121 -14.52 8.15 -11.73
N GLY A 122 -14.24 6.92 -12.16
CA GLY A 122 -12.95 6.54 -12.75
C GLY A 122 -11.88 6.16 -11.74
N GLY A 123 -12.26 6.00 -10.48
CA GLY A 123 -11.37 5.50 -9.43
C GLY A 123 -11.24 3.98 -9.42
N MET A 124 -10.38 3.51 -8.56
CA MET A 124 -10.14 2.08 -8.35
C MET A 124 -10.07 1.76 -6.86
N ARG A 125 -10.69 0.68 -6.44
CA ARG A 125 -10.52 0.13 -5.11
C ARG A 125 -9.81 -1.22 -5.20
N LEU A 126 -8.80 -1.39 -4.39
CA LEU A 126 -8.13 -2.67 -4.20
C LEU A 126 -8.59 -3.26 -2.87
N LEU A 127 -9.10 -4.48 -2.92
CA LEU A 127 -9.66 -5.18 -1.78
C LEU A 127 -8.68 -6.22 -1.28
N LEU A 128 -8.55 -6.31 0.04
CA LEU A 128 -7.70 -7.32 0.66
C LEU A 128 -8.47 -8.06 1.73
N SER A 129 -8.09 -9.33 1.93
CA SER A 129 -8.58 -10.15 3.02
C SER A 129 -7.39 -10.82 3.69
N ARG A 130 -7.31 -10.72 5.00
CA ARG A 130 -6.20 -11.25 5.78
C ARG A 130 -6.70 -12.07 6.95
N ALA A 131 -6.16 -13.28 7.09
CA ALA A 131 -6.42 -14.12 8.23
C ALA A 131 -5.40 -13.86 9.34
N TRP A 132 -5.89 -13.74 10.58
CA TRP A 132 -5.06 -13.68 11.78
C TRP A 132 -4.84 -15.07 12.34
N PRO A 133 -3.77 -15.27 13.16
CA PRO A 133 -3.49 -16.58 13.75
C PRO A 133 -4.63 -17.15 14.60
N ASP A 134 -5.51 -16.30 15.15
CA ASP A 134 -6.68 -16.71 15.93
C ASP A 134 -7.87 -17.17 15.06
N GLY A 135 -7.71 -17.21 13.74
CA GLY A 135 -8.76 -17.59 12.78
C GLY A 135 -9.67 -16.46 12.34
N ARG A 136 -9.53 -15.26 12.90
CA ARG A 136 -10.29 -14.08 12.50
C ARG A 136 -9.82 -13.61 11.12
N VAL A 137 -10.78 -13.23 10.25
CA VAL A 137 -10.51 -12.65 8.93
C VAL A 137 -10.82 -11.17 8.98
N VAL A 138 -9.86 -10.35 8.56
CA VAL A 138 -10.01 -8.90 8.44
C VAL A 138 -10.03 -8.54 6.96
N ASN A 139 -11.06 -7.79 6.56
CA ASN A 139 -11.19 -7.28 5.20
C ASN A 139 -10.86 -5.79 5.20
N GLY A 140 -10.08 -5.40 4.23
CA GLY A 140 -9.67 -4.02 4.06
C GLY A 140 -9.78 -3.59 2.61
N TRP A 141 -9.61 -2.30 2.39
CA TRP A 141 -9.64 -1.71 1.05
C TRP A 141 -8.73 -0.49 0.97
N VAL A 142 -8.27 -0.23 -0.22
CA VAL A 142 -7.48 0.96 -0.55
C VAL A 142 -8.09 1.58 -1.81
N SER A 143 -8.44 2.85 -1.72
CA SER A 143 -9.04 3.59 -2.84
C SER A 143 -8.02 4.50 -3.50
N TRP A 144 -8.04 4.49 -4.82
CA TRP A 144 -7.09 5.18 -5.67
C TRP A 144 -7.83 6.04 -6.69
N ARG A 145 -7.26 7.21 -7.03
CA ARG A 145 -7.69 8.01 -8.17
C ARG A 145 -6.56 8.08 -9.19
N ARG A 146 -6.91 8.30 -10.44
CA ARG A 146 -5.89 8.55 -11.46
C ARG A 146 -5.06 9.78 -11.10
N ALA A 147 -3.76 9.69 -11.27
CA ALA A 147 -2.90 10.85 -11.33
C ALA A 147 -3.16 11.58 -12.65
N ASP A 148 -3.30 12.87 -12.60
CA ASP A 148 -3.64 13.66 -13.80
C ASP A 148 -2.49 13.75 -14.79
#